data_a80fa262d2f5329b362e5ae1f9d1a573
#
_entry.id   a80fa262d2f5329b362e5ae1f9d1a573
#
_cell.length_a   1.000
_cell.length_b   1.000
_cell.length_c   1.000
_cell.angle_alpha   90.00
_cell.angle_beta   90.00
_cell.angle_gamma   90.00
#
_symmetry.space_group_name_H-M   'P 1'
#
loop_
_entity.id
_entity.type
_entity.pdbx_description
1 polymer ?
#
loop_
_entity_poly.entity_id
_entity_poly.type
_entity_poly.pdbx_seq_one_letter_code
_entity_poly.pdbx_strand_id
1 'polypeptide(L)'
;DKVVISELIDLCENQRGDCFAIIDPPQGLNVQNVVDWHNGDGNYANENALNSNMAALYYPWIQINNEFTESMQWVPPSVKMVSVYAFNDSNSEVWFAPAGFNRGRVFTAQRLERVLNIAERDLLYATDTNAVNPICDFSGDGIVVYGQKTLQRAPTAMNRVNVVRLVLYMTKVLATAV
;
A
#
# COMPACT_ATOMS: atom_id res chain seq x y z
N ASP A 1 5.44 -7.05 12.67
CA ASP A 1 4.85 -8.23 13.30
C ASP A 1 3.49 -8.51 12.66
N LYS A 2 3.31 -9.69 12.05
CA LYS A 2 2.05 -10.08 11.36
C LYS A 2 0.87 -10.23 12.30
N VAL A 3 1.10 -10.49 13.58
CA VAL A 3 0.01 -10.55 14.57
C VAL A 3 -0.67 -9.18 14.67
N VAL A 4 0.12 -8.12 14.82
CA VAL A 4 -0.41 -6.74 14.87
C VAL A 4 -1.12 -6.36 13.57
N ILE A 5 -0.57 -6.80 12.42
CA ILE A 5 -1.19 -6.56 11.11
C ILE A 5 -2.54 -7.29 11.01
N SER A 6 -2.63 -8.53 11.46
CA SER A 6 -3.87 -9.29 11.46
C SER A 6 -4.95 -8.64 12.35
N GLU A 7 -4.57 -8.14 13.52
CA GLU A 7 -5.47 -7.39 14.40
C GLU A 7 -5.93 -6.06 13.76
N LEU A 8 -5.02 -5.36 13.07
CA LEU A 8 -5.38 -4.14 12.33
C LEU A 8 -6.36 -4.43 11.18
N ILE A 9 -6.17 -5.53 10.47
CA ILE A 9 -7.09 -5.97 9.42
C ILE A 9 -8.45 -6.33 10.02
N ASP A 10 -8.47 -7.10 11.11
CA ASP A 10 -9.70 -7.46 11.82
C ASP A 10 -10.47 -6.22 12.30
N LEU A 11 -9.75 -5.24 12.84
CA LEU A 11 -10.33 -3.95 13.22
C LEU A 11 -11.04 -3.28 12.03
N CYS A 12 -10.41 -3.27 10.85
CA CYS A 12 -10.98 -2.63 9.67
C CYS A 12 -12.16 -3.41 9.09
N GLU A 13 -12.10 -4.76 9.06
CA GLU A 13 -13.10 -5.60 8.43
C GLU A 13 -14.33 -5.86 9.32
N ASN A 14 -14.09 -6.24 10.58
CA ASN A 14 -15.12 -6.82 11.43
C ASN A 14 -15.62 -5.87 12.53
N GLN A 15 -14.75 -4.99 13.01
CA GLN A 15 -15.12 -4.13 14.14
C GLN A 15 -15.60 -2.75 13.68
N ARG A 16 -14.96 -2.15 12.70
CA ARG A 16 -15.30 -0.80 12.25
C ARG A 16 -16.03 -0.77 10.92
N GLY A 17 -15.49 -1.39 9.88
CA GLY A 17 -16.07 -1.36 8.53
C GLY A 17 -16.03 0.01 7.82
N ASP A 18 -15.37 1.01 8.40
CA ASP A 18 -15.30 2.38 7.89
C ASP A 18 -13.87 2.89 7.68
N CYS A 19 -12.87 2.03 7.86
CA CYS A 19 -11.46 2.36 7.72
C CYS A 19 -10.73 1.38 6.80
N PHE A 20 -9.55 1.80 6.34
CA PHE A 20 -8.71 1.05 5.41
C PHE A 20 -7.29 0.98 5.94
N ALA A 21 -6.72 -0.22 6.04
CA ALA A 21 -5.39 -0.45 6.57
C ALA A 21 -4.31 -0.28 5.49
N ILE A 22 -3.24 0.41 5.84
CA ILE A 22 -2.03 0.50 5.01
C ILE A 22 -0.95 -0.30 5.72
N ILE A 23 -0.43 -1.32 5.05
CA ILE A 23 0.48 -2.32 5.61
C ILE A 23 1.89 -2.10 5.07
N ASP A 24 2.87 -2.28 5.93
CA ASP A 24 4.28 -2.21 5.60
C ASP A 24 4.95 -3.57 5.80
N PRO A 25 5.81 -4.00 4.87
CA PRO A 25 6.67 -5.15 5.10
C PRO A 25 7.82 -4.78 6.03
N PRO A 26 8.49 -5.76 6.67
CA PRO A 26 9.74 -5.51 7.37
C PRO A 26 10.78 -4.83 6.49
N GLN A 27 11.57 -3.94 7.08
CA GLN A 27 12.68 -3.28 6.38
C GLN A 27 13.76 -4.29 5.97
N GLY A 28 14.45 -4.03 4.86
CA GLY A 28 15.60 -4.81 4.39
C GLY A 28 15.24 -6.06 3.59
N LEU A 29 13.97 -6.30 3.30
CA LEU A 29 13.58 -7.46 2.49
C LEU A 29 13.86 -7.20 1.01
N ASN A 30 14.34 -8.23 0.31
CA ASN A 30 14.37 -8.22 -1.15
C ASN A 30 12.97 -8.55 -1.72
N VAL A 31 12.79 -8.39 -3.02
CA VAL A 31 11.50 -8.54 -3.70
C VAL A 31 10.89 -9.93 -3.47
N GLN A 32 11.67 -11.00 -3.61
CA GLN A 32 11.18 -12.36 -3.38
C GLN A 32 10.75 -12.56 -1.92
N ASN A 33 11.57 -12.09 -0.98
CA ASN A 33 11.26 -12.22 0.44
C ASN A 33 10.02 -11.43 0.87
N VAL A 34 9.71 -10.29 0.22
CA VAL A 34 8.46 -9.57 0.46
C VAL A 34 7.26 -10.36 -0.03
N VAL A 35 7.37 -10.99 -1.20
CA VAL A 35 6.33 -11.88 -1.74
C VAL A 35 6.13 -13.08 -0.83
N ASP A 36 7.21 -13.75 -0.44
CA ASP A 36 7.17 -14.91 0.47
C ASP A 36 6.57 -14.50 1.83
N TRP A 37 6.97 -13.35 2.36
CA TRP A 37 6.40 -12.82 3.60
C TRP A 37 4.90 -12.53 3.46
N HIS A 38 4.47 -11.89 2.38
CA HIS A 38 3.05 -11.65 2.12
C HIS A 38 2.25 -12.94 2.04
N ASN A 39 2.78 -13.93 1.32
CA ASN A 39 2.11 -15.21 1.07
C ASN A 39 2.20 -16.21 2.22
N GLY A 40 3.11 -16.02 3.17
CA GLY A 40 3.43 -17.01 4.19
C GLY A 40 4.19 -18.20 3.62
N ASP A 41 5.10 -17.96 2.68
CA ASP A 41 5.90 -18.97 2.00
C ASP A 41 7.37 -18.89 2.42
N GLY A 42 8.20 -19.83 1.98
CA GLY A 42 9.65 -19.84 2.22
C GLY A 42 10.00 -19.77 3.70
N ASN A 43 10.77 -18.77 4.09
CA ASN A 43 11.18 -18.54 5.49
C ASN A 43 10.01 -18.13 6.41
N TYR A 44 8.85 -17.81 5.84
CA TYR A 44 7.64 -17.35 6.52
C TYR A 44 6.50 -18.39 6.48
N ALA A 45 6.80 -19.64 6.16
CA ALA A 45 5.82 -20.74 5.99
C ALA A 45 5.00 -21.05 7.27
N ASN A 46 5.45 -20.58 8.43
CA ASN A 46 4.69 -20.68 9.68
C ASN A 46 3.73 -19.50 9.93
N GLU A 47 3.70 -18.54 9.03
CA GLU A 47 2.89 -17.34 9.13
C GLU A 47 1.73 -17.41 8.12
N ASN A 48 0.58 -16.90 8.51
CA ASN A 48 -0.57 -16.87 7.60
C ASN A 48 -0.35 -15.87 6.45
N ALA A 49 -0.82 -16.23 5.28
CA ALA A 49 -0.91 -15.31 4.17
C ALA A 49 -1.84 -14.13 4.49
N LEU A 50 -1.45 -12.94 4.09
CA LEU A 50 -2.30 -11.77 4.20
C LEU A 50 -3.35 -11.80 3.07
N ASN A 51 -4.63 -11.68 3.43
CA ASN A 51 -5.73 -11.64 2.48
C ASN A 51 -6.86 -10.78 3.04
N SER A 52 -7.09 -9.62 2.45
CA SER A 52 -8.11 -8.67 2.87
C SER A 52 -8.41 -7.67 1.77
N ASN A 53 -9.66 -7.28 1.61
CA ASN A 53 -10.03 -6.17 0.76
C ASN A 53 -9.94 -4.81 1.48
N MET A 54 -9.83 -4.80 2.81
CA MET A 54 -9.72 -3.59 3.62
C MET A 54 -8.28 -3.20 3.94
N ALA A 55 -7.31 -3.81 3.26
CA ALA A 55 -5.89 -3.51 3.46
C ALA A 55 -5.12 -3.48 2.14
N ALA A 56 -4.05 -2.70 2.10
CA ALA A 56 -3.09 -2.68 0.99
C ALA A 56 -1.65 -2.64 1.51
N LEU A 57 -0.78 -3.38 0.86
CA LEU A 57 0.65 -3.50 1.15
C LEU A 57 1.46 -2.71 0.13
N TYR A 58 2.43 -1.92 0.60
CA TYR A 58 3.31 -1.09 -0.23
C TYR A 58 4.78 -1.42 0.02
N TYR A 59 5.61 -1.37 -1.03
CA TYR A 59 7.03 -1.66 -0.99
C TYR A 59 7.76 -0.88 -2.10
N PRO A 60 9.00 -0.45 -1.90
CA PRO A 60 9.89 -0.60 -0.74
C PRO A 60 9.77 0.55 0.28
N TRP A 61 10.61 0.51 1.33
CA TRP A 61 10.79 1.60 2.28
C TRP A 61 11.35 2.85 1.61
N ILE A 62 11.05 4.00 2.19
CA ILE A 62 11.29 5.32 1.60
C ILE A 62 12.23 6.12 2.50
N GLN A 63 13.23 6.76 1.91
CA GLN A 63 14.09 7.71 2.61
C GLN A 63 13.53 9.12 2.47
N ILE A 64 13.40 9.82 3.58
CA ILE A 64 12.98 11.21 3.64
C ILE A 64 14.01 12.05 4.37
N ASN A 65 14.01 13.35 4.09
CA ASN A 65 14.70 14.31 4.95
C ASN A 65 13.79 14.66 6.13
N ASN A 66 14.28 14.44 7.34
CA ASN A 66 13.59 14.89 8.55
C ASN A 66 13.97 16.35 8.80
N GLU A 67 13.03 17.27 8.59
CA GLU A 67 13.25 18.71 8.71
C GLU A 67 13.62 19.17 10.13
N PHE A 68 13.24 18.40 11.15
CA PHE A 68 13.54 18.74 12.55
C PHE A 68 14.97 18.36 12.97
N THR A 69 15.49 17.26 12.41
CA THR A 69 16.82 16.73 12.75
C THR A 69 17.84 16.96 11.65
N GLU A 70 17.43 17.53 10.52
CA GLU A 70 18.24 17.73 9.30
C GLU A 70 18.95 16.44 8.84
N SER A 71 18.35 15.30 9.11
CA SER A 71 18.93 13.99 8.83
C SER A 71 18.06 13.14 7.92
N MET A 72 18.71 12.31 7.11
CA MET A 72 18.02 11.33 6.27
C MET A 72 17.53 10.16 7.12
N GLN A 73 16.23 9.87 7.02
CA GLN A 73 15.59 8.82 7.79
C GLN A 73 14.83 7.86 6.86
N TRP A 74 14.95 6.57 7.13
CA TRP A 74 14.11 5.55 6.50
C TRP A 74 12.76 5.48 7.23
N VAL A 75 11.69 5.57 6.46
CA VAL A 75 10.32 5.45 6.97
C VAL A 75 9.57 4.35 6.23
N PRO A 76 8.63 3.68 6.90
CA PRO A 76 7.78 2.72 6.24
C PRO A 76 6.88 3.41 5.20
N PRO A 77 6.49 2.72 4.13
CA PRO A 77 5.63 3.24 3.08
C PRO A 77 4.34 3.88 3.59
N SER A 78 3.69 3.29 4.61
CA SER A 78 2.42 3.79 5.16
C SER A 78 2.47 5.27 5.54
N VAL A 79 3.58 5.75 6.10
CA VAL A 79 3.77 7.16 6.48
C VAL A 79 3.57 8.10 5.29
N LYS A 80 4.03 7.70 4.10
CA LYS A 80 3.89 8.50 2.88
C LYS A 80 2.59 8.22 2.13
N MET A 81 2.08 7.00 2.21
CA MET A 81 0.82 6.64 1.57
C MET A 81 -0.37 7.44 2.10
N VAL A 82 -0.39 7.76 3.40
CA VAL A 82 -1.41 8.67 3.96
C VAL A 82 -1.38 10.02 3.25
N SER A 83 -0.20 10.57 2.99
CA SER A 83 -0.06 11.85 2.25
C SER A 83 -0.49 11.73 0.79
N VAL A 84 -0.18 10.60 0.12
CA VAL A 84 -0.61 10.33 -1.26
C VAL A 84 -2.12 10.22 -1.35
N TYR A 85 -2.76 9.53 -0.40
CA TYR A 85 -4.22 9.44 -0.33
C TYR A 85 -4.87 10.79 -0.09
N ALA A 86 -4.36 11.57 0.87
CA ALA A 86 -4.87 12.92 1.14
C ALA A 86 -4.71 13.85 -0.07
N PHE A 87 -3.57 13.79 -0.77
CA PHE A 87 -3.34 14.54 -2.00
C PHE A 87 -4.32 14.14 -3.10
N ASN A 88 -4.55 12.83 -3.29
CA ASN A 88 -5.55 12.35 -4.26
C ASN A 88 -6.95 12.89 -3.93
N ASP A 89 -7.35 12.84 -2.66
CA ASP A 89 -8.68 13.25 -2.22
C ASP A 89 -8.91 14.76 -2.33
N SER A 90 -7.84 15.55 -2.15
CA SER A 90 -7.92 17.02 -2.28
C SER A 90 -7.90 17.51 -3.73
N ASN A 91 -7.27 16.79 -4.64
CA ASN A 91 -7.09 17.20 -6.03
C ASN A 91 -8.00 16.44 -7.03
N SER A 92 -8.64 15.39 -6.57
CA SER A 92 -9.55 14.56 -7.35
C SER A 92 -10.70 14.13 -6.43
N GLU A 93 -11.13 12.89 -6.53
CA GLU A 93 -12.17 12.33 -5.67
C GLU A 93 -11.64 11.05 -4.99
N VAL A 94 -12.26 10.68 -3.88
CA VAL A 94 -11.86 9.52 -3.06
C VAL A 94 -11.81 8.22 -3.86
N TRP A 95 -12.66 8.10 -4.89
CA TRP A 95 -12.75 6.92 -5.77
C TRP A 95 -11.77 6.92 -6.94
N PHE A 96 -10.90 7.91 -7.06
CA PHE A 96 -9.80 7.84 -8.01
C PHE A 96 -8.63 7.03 -7.44
N ALA A 97 -7.89 6.37 -8.33
CA ALA A 97 -6.74 5.57 -7.93
C ALA A 97 -5.62 6.46 -7.36
N PRO A 98 -5.19 6.27 -6.10
CA PRO A 98 -4.06 7.00 -5.51
C PRO A 98 -2.72 6.42 -5.99
N ALA A 99 -2.56 6.33 -7.31
CA ALA A 99 -1.41 5.75 -7.98
C ALA A 99 -1.18 6.39 -9.35
N GLY A 100 -0.02 6.13 -9.93
CA GLY A 100 0.38 6.66 -11.24
C GLY A 100 0.95 8.08 -11.17
N PHE A 101 1.41 8.58 -12.30
CA PHE A 101 2.19 9.82 -12.39
C PHE A 101 1.45 11.09 -11.94
N ASN A 102 0.14 11.11 -12.06
CA ASN A 102 -0.66 12.28 -11.72
C ASN A 102 -1.08 12.33 -10.25
N ARG A 103 -1.38 11.17 -9.64
CA ARG A 103 -1.97 11.08 -8.29
C ARG A 103 -1.15 10.27 -7.29
N GLY A 104 -0.19 9.48 -7.77
CA GLY A 104 0.64 8.63 -6.93
C GLY A 104 2.03 9.18 -6.62
N ARG A 105 2.31 10.46 -6.86
CA ARG A 105 3.61 11.05 -6.52
C ARG A 105 3.84 11.07 -5.03
N VAL A 106 5.03 10.60 -4.63
CA VAL A 106 5.46 10.62 -3.24
C VAL A 106 6.33 11.86 -3.04
N PHE A 107 5.68 12.99 -2.76
CA PHE A 107 6.37 14.24 -2.46
C PHE A 107 7.26 14.07 -1.23
N THR A 108 8.40 14.74 -1.19
CA THR A 108 9.40 14.67 -0.11
C THR A 108 10.21 13.37 -0.01
N ALA A 109 9.90 12.36 -0.81
CA ALA A 109 10.75 11.17 -0.92
C ALA A 109 12.07 11.53 -1.61
N GLN A 110 13.20 11.09 -1.03
CA GLN A 110 14.54 11.33 -1.55
C GLN A 110 15.08 10.09 -2.27
N ARG A 111 14.86 8.93 -1.70
CA ARG A 111 15.32 7.64 -2.24
C ARG A 111 14.38 6.52 -1.85
N LEU A 112 14.42 5.45 -2.62
CA LEU A 112 13.85 4.16 -2.26
C LEU A 112 14.96 3.24 -1.70
N GLU A 113 14.62 2.40 -0.75
CA GLU A 113 15.52 1.37 -0.22
C GLU A 113 15.99 0.43 -1.33
N ARG A 114 15.12 0.21 -2.33
CA ARG A 114 15.41 -0.58 -3.51
C ARG A 114 14.80 0.06 -4.76
N VAL A 115 15.60 0.20 -5.81
CA VAL A 115 15.11 0.57 -7.15
C VAL A 115 14.62 -0.68 -7.85
N LEU A 116 13.36 -0.69 -8.24
CA LEU A 116 12.70 -1.85 -8.84
C LEU A 116 12.83 -1.82 -10.37
N ASN A 117 13.30 -2.91 -10.94
CA ASN A 117 13.24 -3.13 -12.39
C ASN A 117 11.84 -3.62 -12.83
N ILE A 118 11.63 -3.76 -14.15
CA ILE A 118 10.33 -4.16 -14.71
C ILE A 118 9.91 -5.54 -14.20
N ALA A 119 10.79 -6.54 -14.24
CA ALA A 119 10.47 -7.90 -13.82
C ALA A 119 10.15 -7.97 -12.31
N GLU A 120 10.85 -7.20 -11.48
CA GLU A 120 10.56 -7.10 -10.05
C GLU A 120 9.20 -6.46 -9.78
N ARG A 121 8.82 -5.43 -10.54
CA ARG A 121 7.49 -4.82 -10.45
C ARG A 121 6.38 -5.81 -10.87
N ASP A 122 6.61 -6.54 -11.94
CA ASP A 122 5.67 -7.56 -12.41
C ASP A 122 5.49 -8.68 -11.38
N LEU A 123 6.58 -9.12 -10.74
CA LEU A 123 6.53 -10.12 -9.68
C LEU A 123 5.73 -9.63 -8.46
N LEU A 124 5.96 -8.39 -8.02
CA LEU A 124 5.24 -7.80 -6.88
C LEU A 124 3.74 -7.62 -7.19
N TYR A 125 3.41 -7.27 -8.42
CA TYR A 125 2.05 -6.93 -8.84
C TYR A 125 1.36 -8.03 -9.65
N ALA A 126 1.84 -9.28 -9.57
CA ALA A 126 1.21 -10.42 -10.23
C ALA A 126 -0.24 -10.58 -9.79
N THR A 127 -1.12 -10.90 -10.76
CA THR A 127 -2.57 -10.77 -10.60
C THR A 127 -3.20 -11.79 -9.67
N ASP A 128 -2.60 -12.96 -9.50
CA ASP A 128 -3.29 -14.10 -8.90
C ASP A 128 -2.79 -14.47 -7.50
N THR A 129 -1.62 -14.00 -7.10
CA THR A 129 -1.01 -14.41 -5.82
C THR A 129 -0.37 -13.25 -5.06
N ASN A 130 0.16 -12.26 -5.76
CA ASN A 130 0.94 -11.20 -5.15
C ASN A 130 0.20 -9.87 -5.26
N ALA A 131 -0.12 -9.26 -4.14
CA ALA A 131 -0.81 -7.98 -4.08
C ALA A 131 0.05 -6.94 -3.36
N VAL A 132 1.33 -6.83 -3.77
CA VAL A 132 2.26 -5.84 -3.25
C VAL A 132 2.31 -4.65 -4.21
N ASN A 133 1.95 -3.48 -3.74
CA ASN A 133 1.94 -2.27 -4.56
C ASN A 133 3.34 -1.68 -4.65
N PRO A 134 3.98 -1.68 -5.83
CA PRO A 134 5.32 -1.15 -5.98
C PRO A 134 5.33 0.37 -5.92
N ILE A 135 6.33 0.92 -5.24
CA ILE A 135 6.73 2.32 -5.29
C ILE A 135 7.99 2.36 -6.14
N CYS A 136 7.98 3.15 -7.20
CA CYS A 136 9.04 3.15 -8.21
C CYS A 136 9.64 4.54 -8.37
N ASP A 137 10.95 4.58 -8.65
CA ASP A 137 11.64 5.79 -9.05
C ASP A 137 11.74 5.82 -10.59
N PHE A 138 11.14 6.84 -11.17
CA PHE A 138 11.15 7.06 -12.62
C PHE A 138 11.99 8.28 -12.95
N SER A 139 12.99 8.09 -13.80
CA SER A 139 13.84 9.18 -14.28
C SER A 139 13.00 10.31 -14.90
N GLY A 140 13.04 11.49 -14.28
CA GLY A 140 12.29 12.68 -14.71
C GLY A 140 10.93 12.87 -14.03
N ASP A 141 10.27 11.82 -13.56
CA ASP A 141 8.98 11.90 -12.88
C ASP A 141 9.08 11.76 -11.36
N GLY A 142 10.22 11.26 -10.88
CA GLY A 142 10.49 11.05 -9.45
C GLY A 142 9.83 9.77 -8.90
N ILE A 143 9.67 9.74 -7.59
CA ILE A 143 9.14 8.57 -6.87
C ILE A 143 7.62 8.56 -6.92
N VAL A 144 7.07 7.44 -7.42
CA VAL A 144 5.64 7.29 -7.73
C VAL A 144 5.14 5.95 -7.21
N VAL A 145 3.98 5.94 -6.58
CA VAL A 145 3.21 4.72 -6.30
C VAL A 145 2.66 4.18 -7.61
N TYR A 146 3.05 2.95 -7.97
CA TYR A 146 2.71 2.37 -9.27
C TYR A 146 1.77 1.17 -9.18
N GLY A 147 1.10 0.99 -8.05
CA GLY A 147 0.13 -0.05 -7.81
C GLY A 147 -1.01 0.42 -6.90
N GLN A 148 -2.18 -0.22 -7.03
CA GLN A 148 -3.36 0.07 -6.23
C GLN A 148 -4.21 -1.17 -5.94
N LYS A 149 -3.57 -2.30 -5.67
CA LYS A 149 -4.26 -3.54 -5.25
C LYS A 149 -4.48 -3.55 -3.75
N THR A 150 -5.63 -4.10 -3.35
CA THR A 150 -5.82 -4.58 -1.98
C THR A 150 -5.13 -5.93 -1.79
N LEU A 151 -5.05 -6.41 -0.56
CA LEU A 151 -4.52 -7.75 -0.27
C LEU A 151 -5.47 -8.88 -0.68
N GLN A 152 -6.64 -8.57 -1.26
CA GLN A 152 -7.61 -9.58 -1.66
C GLN A 152 -7.07 -10.45 -2.79
N ARG A 153 -7.06 -11.76 -2.56
CA ARG A 153 -6.62 -12.76 -3.54
C ARG A 153 -7.71 -13.09 -4.56
N ALA A 154 -8.99 -13.04 -4.17
CA ALA A 154 -10.08 -13.31 -5.09
C ALA A 154 -10.18 -12.23 -6.18
N PRO A 155 -10.31 -12.59 -7.47
CA PRO A 155 -10.37 -11.64 -8.58
C PRO A 155 -11.75 -10.96 -8.67
N THR A 156 -12.03 -10.05 -7.75
CA THR A 156 -13.24 -9.23 -7.74
C THR A 156 -12.91 -7.76 -7.89
N ALA A 157 -13.90 -6.90 -8.08
CA ALA A 157 -13.69 -5.45 -8.13
C ALA A 157 -13.05 -4.89 -6.83
N MET A 158 -13.28 -5.57 -5.70
CA MET A 158 -12.73 -5.19 -4.39
C MET A 158 -11.23 -5.47 -4.24
N ASN A 159 -10.58 -6.07 -5.24
CA ASN A 159 -9.13 -6.18 -5.27
C ASN A 159 -8.42 -4.86 -5.62
N ARG A 160 -9.16 -3.75 -5.73
CA ARG A 160 -8.64 -2.42 -6.07
C ARG A 160 -8.92 -1.42 -4.96
N VAL A 161 -7.88 -0.71 -4.53
CA VAL A 161 -7.94 0.29 -3.47
C VAL A 161 -8.99 1.36 -3.74
N ASN A 162 -9.04 1.89 -4.96
CA ASN A 162 -10.00 2.94 -5.30
C ASN A 162 -11.47 2.48 -5.22
N VAL A 163 -11.75 1.24 -5.57
CA VAL A 163 -13.11 0.67 -5.48
C VAL A 163 -13.52 0.48 -4.01
N VAL A 164 -12.64 -0.06 -3.19
CA VAL A 164 -12.90 -0.20 -1.75
C VAL A 164 -13.12 1.16 -1.10
N ARG A 165 -12.29 2.14 -1.42
CA ARG A 165 -12.45 3.51 -0.90
C ARG A 165 -13.77 4.16 -1.35
N LEU A 166 -14.23 3.91 -2.58
CA LEU A 166 -15.56 4.31 -3.03
C LEU A 166 -16.66 3.69 -2.17
N VAL A 167 -16.59 2.38 -1.91
CA VAL A 167 -17.59 1.68 -1.07
C VAL A 167 -17.61 2.26 0.34
N LEU A 168 -16.44 2.45 0.96
CA LEU A 168 -16.34 3.08 2.28
C LEU A 168 -16.94 4.49 2.31
N TYR A 169 -16.64 5.29 1.29
CA TYR A 169 -17.22 6.64 1.16
C TYR A 169 -18.73 6.61 1.03
N MET A 170 -19.27 5.76 0.15
CA MET A 170 -20.73 5.62 -0.05
C MET A 170 -21.41 5.12 1.23
N THR A 171 -20.83 4.15 1.92
CA THR A 171 -21.37 3.66 3.21
C THR A 171 -21.46 4.79 4.23
N LYS A 172 -20.41 5.61 4.33
CA LYS A 172 -20.39 6.76 5.23
C LYS A 172 -21.45 7.81 4.87
N VAL A 173 -21.58 8.15 3.57
CA VAL A 173 -22.58 9.12 3.10
C VAL A 173 -23.99 8.62 3.38
N LEU A 174 -24.27 7.35 3.10
CA LEU A 174 -25.58 6.75 3.37
C LEU A 174 -25.90 6.70 4.86
N ALA A 175 -24.94 6.36 5.71
CA ALA A 175 -25.12 6.34 7.16
C ALA A 175 -25.39 7.74 7.77
N THR A 176 -24.97 8.81 7.10
CA THR A 176 -25.23 10.20 7.54
C THR A 176 -26.50 10.79 6.94
N ALA A 177 -27.11 10.14 5.97
CA ALA A 177 -28.34 10.60 5.30
C ALA A 177 -29.64 10.07 5.95
N VAL A 178 -29.51 9.20 6.96
CA VAL A 178 -30.60 8.64 7.78
C VAL A 178 -30.63 9.32 9.13
#